data_09067c15472f31beb219beacfdad0c95
#
_entry.id   09067c15472f31beb219beacfdad0c95
#
_cell.length_a   1.000
_cell.length_b   1.000
_cell.length_c   1.000
_cell.angle_alpha   90.00
_cell.angle_beta   90.00
_cell.angle_gamma   90.00
#
_symmetry.space_group_name_H-M   'P 1'
#
loop_
_entity.id
_entity.type
_entity.pdbx_description
1 polymer ?
#
loop_
_entity_poly.entity_id
_entity_poly.type
_entity_poly.pdbx_seq_one_letter_code
_entity_poly.pdbx_strand_id
1 'polypeptide(L)'
;MIVLAIILVLVLVLIITNLCVVQQAQAYVIERLGAYSTTWGKGLHVKLPFIERVARRVSLKEQVADFPPQPVITKDNVTMQIDTVVYFQITDPKLYTYGIEQPMVAIETLSATTLRNIIGDLELDQCLTSRDIINSKMRVILDEATDPWGIKVNRVELKNILPPKEIQSAMEKQMKAERERREAILRAEGEKRAAILEAEGEKESAILRADA
;
A
#
# COMPACT_ATOMS: atom_id res chain seq x y z
N MET A 1 -21.99 52.42 -31.70
CA MET A 1 -20.59 51.99 -31.72
C MET A 1 -20.05 51.72 -30.33
N ILE A 2 -20.05 52.66 -29.37
CA ILE A 2 -19.48 52.48 -28.02
C ILE A 2 -20.17 51.37 -27.24
N VAL A 3 -21.52 51.29 -27.22
CA VAL A 3 -22.29 50.25 -26.53
C VAL A 3 -21.96 48.84 -27.10
N LEU A 4 -21.82 48.71 -28.41
CA LEU A 4 -21.47 47.46 -29.05
C LEU A 4 -20.05 47.00 -28.66
N ALA A 5 -19.09 47.92 -28.58
CA ALA A 5 -17.73 47.65 -28.13
C ALA A 5 -17.69 47.19 -26.65
N ILE A 6 -18.49 47.84 -25.78
CA ILE A 6 -18.60 47.45 -24.37
C ILE A 6 -19.17 46.05 -24.22
N ILE A 7 -20.22 45.68 -24.95
CA ILE A 7 -20.83 44.36 -24.94
C ILE A 7 -19.80 43.30 -25.44
N LEU A 8 -19.07 43.59 -26.50
CA LEU A 8 -18.06 42.67 -27.04
C LEU A 8 -16.93 42.40 -26.03
N VAL A 9 -16.45 43.46 -25.36
CA VAL A 9 -15.43 43.33 -24.32
C VAL A 9 -15.96 42.52 -23.14
N LEU A 10 -17.21 42.75 -22.72
CA LEU A 10 -17.85 42.04 -21.60
C LEU A 10 -17.98 40.52 -21.94
N VAL A 11 -18.42 40.20 -23.16
CA VAL A 11 -18.49 38.80 -23.63
C VAL A 11 -17.11 38.17 -23.69
N LEU A 12 -16.09 38.89 -24.18
CA LEU A 12 -14.72 38.39 -24.25
C LEU A 12 -14.17 38.11 -22.84
N VAL A 13 -14.36 39.00 -21.89
CA VAL A 13 -13.96 38.82 -20.49
C VAL A 13 -14.66 37.58 -19.90
N LEU A 14 -15.96 37.42 -20.19
CA LEU A 14 -16.76 36.31 -19.70
C LEU A 14 -16.29 34.99 -20.25
N ILE A 15 -15.86 34.93 -21.51
CA ILE A 15 -15.27 33.73 -22.11
C ILE A 15 -13.90 33.42 -21.45
N ILE A 16 -13.02 34.41 -21.32
CA ILE A 16 -11.68 34.21 -20.75
C ILE A 16 -11.73 33.74 -19.31
N THR A 17 -12.63 34.32 -18.49
CA THR A 17 -12.77 33.93 -17.07
C THR A 17 -13.35 32.53 -16.86
N ASN A 18 -14.00 31.97 -17.87
CA ASN A 18 -14.59 30.63 -17.83
C ASN A 18 -13.76 29.55 -18.55
N LEU A 19 -12.58 29.92 -19.06
CA LEU A 19 -11.62 28.96 -19.56
C LEU A 19 -11.00 28.19 -18.40
N CYS A 20 -11.10 26.87 -18.44
CA CYS A 20 -10.55 25.97 -17.43
C CYS A 20 -9.58 24.99 -18.08
N VAL A 21 -8.33 25.02 -17.65
CA VAL A 21 -7.30 24.09 -18.10
C VAL A 21 -7.18 22.94 -17.10
N VAL A 22 -7.50 21.73 -17.55
CA VAL A 22 -7.33 20.52 -16.74
C VAL A 22 -5.92 19.95 -17.01
N GLN A 23 -5.14 19.83 -15.96
CA GLN A 23 -3.77 19.33 -16.04
C GLN A 23 -3.73 17.83 -16.33
N GLN A 24 -2.54 17.35 -16.77
CA GLN A 24 -2.29 15.92 -16.98
C GLN A 24 -2.52 15.14 -15.66
N ALA A 25 -3.13 13.97 -15.78
CA ALA A 25 -3.47 13.10 -14.65
C ALA A 25 -4.40 13.76 -13.60
N GLN A 26 -5.23 14.70 -14.02
CA GLN A 26 -6.35 15.24 -13.25
C GLN A 26 -7.66 15.06 -14.03
N ALA A 27 -8.76 14.96 -13.30
CA ALA A 27 -10.10 15.00 -13.84
C ALA A 27 -10.97 15.91 -13.00
N TYR A 28 -11.82 16.70 -13.65
CA TYR A 28 -12.75 17.61 -12.97
C TYR A 28 -14.17 17.12 -13.18
N VAL A 29 -14.87 16.87 -12.08
CA VAL A 29 -16.29 16.50 -12.09
C VAL A 29 -17.12 17.77 -12.14
N ILE A 30 -17.97 17.88 -13.16
CA ILE A 30 -18.76 19.06 -13.43
C ILE A 30 -20.22 18.77 -13.11
N GLU A 31 -20.79 19.64 -12.30
CA GLU A 31 -22.23 19.71 -12.02
C GLU A 31 -22.88 20.84 -12.78
N ARG A 32 -24.08 20.58 -13.29
CA ARG A 32 -24.96 21.55 -13.88
C ARG A 32 -26.24 21.63 -13.06
N LEU A 33 -26.51 22.78 -12.45
CA LEU A 33 -27.67 23.00 -11.59
C LEU A 33 -27.85 21.91 -10.50
N GLY A 34 -26.72 21.45 -9.92
CA GLY A 34 -26.73 20.44 -8.84
C GLY A 34 -26.77 18.99 -9.29
N ALA A 35 -26.89 18.71 -10.61
CA ALA A 35 -26.82 17.36 -11.16
C ALA A 35 -25.46 17.11 -11.84
N TYR A 36 -24.96 15.89 -11.80
CA TYR A 36 -23.79 15.48 -12.57
C TYR A 36 -24.04 15.72 -14.08
N SER A 37 -23.14 16.42 -14.72
CA SER A 37 -23.19 16.70 -16.16
C SER A 37 -22.14 15.88 -16.92
N THR A 38 -20.87 16.09 -16.59
CA THR A 38 -19.75 15.44 -17.30
C THR A 38 -18.48 15.42 -16.44
N THR A 39 -17.53 14.61 -16.84
CA THR A 39 -16.18 14.60 -16.25
C THR A 39 -15.19 15.12 -17.31
N TRP A 40 -14.48 16.20 -17.00
CA TRP A 40 -13.47 16.75 -17.88
C TRP A 40 -12.13 16.06 -17.65
N GLY A 41 -11.58 15.49 -18.72
CA GLY A 41 -10.21 15.02 -18.76
C GLY A 41 -9.23 16.15 -19.09
N LYS A 42 -7.95 15.80 -19.29
CA LYS A 42 -6.87 16.73 -19.65
C LYS A 42 -7.23 17.60 -20.85
N GLY A 43 -6.91 18.88 -20.79
CA GLY A 43 -7.07 19.83 -21.90
C GLY A 43 -7.79 21.10 -21.51
N LEU A 44 -8.14 21.89 -22.52
CA LEU A 44 -8.85 23.13 -22.38
C LEU A 44 -10.36 22.88 -22.44
N HIS A 45 -11.08 23.35 -21.44
CA HIS A 45 -12.52 23.26 -21.35
C HIS A 45 -13.12 24.63 -21.04
N VAL A 46 -14.35 24.86 -21.49
CA VAL A 46 -15.08 26.09 -21.24
C VAL A 46 -16.25 25.77 -20.29
N LYS A 47 -16.27 26.42 -19.16
CA LYS A 47 -17.35 26.30 -18.16
C LYS A 47 -18.47 27.28 -18.49
N LEU A 48 -19.71 26.82 -18.45
CA LEU A 48 -20.87 27.71 -18.56
C LEU A 48 -21.02 28.50 -17.25
N PRO A 49 -20.90 29.85 -17.29
CA PRO A 49 -21.03 30.68 -16.10
C PRO A 49 -22.42 30.52 -15.50
N PHE A 50 -22.53 30.59 -14.16
CA PHE A 50 -23.76 30.49 -13.36
C PHE A 50 -24.46 29.11 -13.37
N ILE A 51 -24.29 28.29 -14.40
CA ILE A 51 -24.99 27.01 -14.58
C ILE A 51 -24.11 25.83 -14.19
N GLU A 52 -22.83 25.88 -14.54
CA GLU A 52 -21.85 24.81 -14.27
C GLU A 52 -20.91 25.17 -13.15
N ARG A 53 -20.64 24.19 -12.29
CA ARG A 53 -19.60 24.31 -11.26
C ARG A 53 -18.69 23.07 -11.26
N VAL A 54 -17.45 23.26 -10.86
CA VAL A 54 -16.53 22.16 -10.57
C VAL A 54 -16.90 21.62 -9.19
N ALA A 55 -17.51 20.43 -9.14
CA ALA A 55 -17.89 19.78 -7.90
C ALA A 55 -16.64 19.24 -7.17
N ARG A 56 -15.76 18.56 -7.90
CA ARG A 56 -14.54 17.99 -7.35
C ARG A 56 -13.41 17.96 -8.39
N ARG A 57 -12.19 18.21 -7.90
CA ARG A 57 -10.96 18.01 -8.67
C ARG A 57 -10.33 16.73 -8.17
N VAL A 58 -10.10 15.77 -9.05
CA VAL A 58 -9.65 14.43 -8.72
C VAL A 58 -8.30 14.18 -9.36
N SER A 59 -7.32 13.75 -8.57
CA SER A 59 -6.03 13.28 -9.09
C SER A 59 -6.16 11.82 -9.52
N LEU A 60 -5.76 11.51 -10.75
CA LEU A 60 -5.72 10.15 -11.29
C LEU A 60 -4.38 9.46 -11.07
N LYS A 61 -3.44 10.15 -10.40
CA LYS A 61 -2.15 9.56 -10.03
C LYS A 61 -2.37 8.56 -8.90
N GLU A 62 -1.47 7.59 -8.83
CA GLU A 62 -1.39 6.73 -7.64
C GLU A 62 -1.14 7.58 -6.38
N GLN A 63 -1.89 7.28 -5.35
CA GLN A 63 -1.84 7.93 -4.05
C GLN A 63 -1.51 6.90 -2.99
N VAL A 64 -0.93 7.37 -1.90
CA VAL A 64 -0.53 6.54 -0.76
C VAL A 64 -1.31 7.00 0.46
N ALA A 65 -1.99 6.07 1.12
CA ALA A 65 -2.61 6.27 2.41
C ALA A 65 -1.84 5.48 3.47
N ASP A 66 -1.26 6.18 4.42
CA ASP A 66 -0.58 5.60 5.59
C ASP A 66 -1.54 5.65 6.77
N PHE A 67 -2.00 4.49 7.22
CA PHE A 67 -2.96 4.39 8.31
C PHE A 67 -2.24 4.12 9.62
N PRO A 68 -2.75 4.71 10.74
CA PRO A 68 -2.14 4.53 12.04
C PRO A 68 -2.19 3.07 12.51
N PRO A 69 -1.33 2.69 13.49
CA PRO A 69 -1.30 1.35 14.06
C PRO A 69 -2.66 0.93 14.59
N GLN A 70 -3.13 -0.23 14.14
CA GLN A 70 -4.40 -0.81 14.58
C GLN A 70 -4.14 -1.98 15.53
N PRO A 71 -4.84 -2.03 16.68
CA PRO A 71 -4.76 -3.18 17.57
C PRO A 71 -5.49 -4.37 16.96
N VAL A 72 -4.80 -5.49 16.85
CA VAL A 72 -5.33 -6.77 16.35
C VAL A 72 -4.97 -7.91 17.31
N ILE A 73 -5.77 -8.96 17.31
CA ILE A 73 -5.56 -10.14 18.16
C ILE A 73 -5.40 -11.33 17.23
N THR A 74 -4.33 -12.09 17.43
CA THR A 74 -4.05 -13.33 16.69
C THR A 74 -4.86 -14.50 17.22
N LYS A 75 -4.85 -15.61 16.48
CA LYS A 75 -5.52 -16.85 16.85
C LYS A 75 -5.02 -17.42 18.19
N ASP A 76 -3.73 -17.24 18.49
CA ASP A 76 -3.09 -17.62 19.76
C ASP A 76 -3.23 -16.55 20.86
N ASN A 77 -4.19 -15.62 20.70
CA ASN A 77 -4.59 -14.59 21.68
C ASN A 77 -3.48 -13.57 22.02
N VAL A 78 -2.60 -13.26 21.09
CA VAL A 78 -1.61 -12.21 21.24
C VAL A 78 -2.13 -10.91 20.63
N THR A 79 -2.16 -9.83 21.43
CA THR A 79 -2.52 -8.49 20.94
C THR A 79 -1.31 -7.82 20.33
N MET A 80 -1.42 -7.39 19.06
CA MET A 80 -0.35 -6.68 18.33
C MET A 80 -0.83 -5.34 17.82
N GLN A 81 0.12 -4.46 17.48
CA GLN A 81 -0.12 -3.23 16.75
C GLN A 81 0.43 -3.39 15.33
N ILE A 82 -0.40 -3.15 14.32
CA ILE A 82 0.00 -3.28 12.92
C ILE A 82 -0.36 -2.02 12.16
N ASP A 83 0.63 -1.44 11.49
CA ASP A 83 0.47 -0.29 10.59
C ASP A 83 0.26 -0.81 9.16
N THR A 84 -0.63 -0.15 8.42
CA THR A 84 -0.95 -0.54 7.04
C THR A 84 -0.79 0.65 6.11
N VAL A 85 -0.15 0.41 4.97
CA VAL A 85 -0.03 1.38 3.87
C VAL A 85 -0.79 0.85 2.66
N VAL A 86 -1.67 1.68 2.12
CA VAL A 86 -2.49 1.34 0.95
C VAL A 86 -2.10 2.24 -0.22
N TYR A 87 -1.73 1.63 -1.34
CA TYR A 87 -1.46 2.30 -2.62
C TYR A 87 -2.68 2.13 -3.52
N PHE A 88 -3.27 3.24 -3.90
CA PHE A 88 -4.50 3.25 -4.68
C PHE A 88 -4.50 4.36 -5.73
N GLN A 89 -5.33 4.22 -6.73
CA GLN A 89 -5.60 5.24 -7.73
C GLN A 89 -7.08 5.36 -7.98
N ILE A 90 -7.51 6.56 -8.38
CA ILE A 90 -8.90 6.81 -8.74
C ILE A 90 -9.08 6.51 -10.22
N THR A 91 -9.92 5.53 -10.53
CA THR A 91 -10.22 5.09 -11.90
C THR A 91 -11.45 5.77 -12.47
N ASP A 92 -12.47 6.00 -11.63
CA ASP A 92 -13.68 6.71 -12.02
C ASP A 92 -13.92 7.92 -11.10
N PRO A 93 -13.65 9.15 -11.57
CA PRO A 93 -13.88 10.38 -10.80
C PRO A 93 -15.35 10.63 -10.42
N LYS A 94 -16.31 10.14 -11.22
CA LYS A 94 -17.74 10.28 -10.92
C LYS A 94 -18.11 9.40 -9.73
N LEU A 95 -17.75 8.12 -9.75
CA LEU A 95 -18.02 7.19 -8.65
C LEU A 95 -17.28 7.64 -7.38
N TYR A 96 -16.05 8.12 -7.50
CA TYR A 96 -15.29 8.67 -6.37
C TYR A 96 -15.96 9.89 -5.74
N THR A 97 -16.67 10.70 -6.51
CA THR A 97 -17.30 11.93 -6.03
C THR A 97 -18.65 11.67 -5.39
N TYR A 98 -19.44 10.73 -5.94
CA TYR A 98 -20.84 10.51 -5.56
C TYR A 98 -21.11 9.14 -4.94
N GLY A 99 -20.19 8.17 -5.09
CA GLY A 99 -20.39 6.82 -4.59
C GLY A 99 -20.23 6.69 -3.08
N ILE A 100 -19.40 7.55 -2.48
CA ILE A 100 -19.18 7.56 -1.02
C ILE A 100 -18.80 8.95 -0.54
N GLU A 101 -19.28 9.33 0.63
CA GLU A 101 -19.07 10.69 1.18
C GLU A 101 -17.61 10.91 1.60
N GLN A 102 -17.02 9.97 2.33
CA GLN A 102 -15.68 10.05 2.89
C GLN A 102 -14.83 8.83 2.49
N PRO A 103 -14.33 8.76 1.25
CA PRO A 103 -13.65 7.58 0.73
C PRO A 103 -12.41 7.18 1.55
N MET A 104 -11.64 8.14 2.07
CA MET A 104 -10.44 7.84 2.85
C MET A 104 -10.77 7.18 4.19
N VAL A 105 -11.76 7.68 4.91
CA VAL A 105 -12.23 7.10 6.18
C VAL A 105 -12.81 5.70 5.94
N ALA A 106 -13.50 5.51 4.83
CA ALA A 106 -14.05 4.21 4.47
C ALA A 106 -12.94 3.18 4.18
N ILE A 107 -11.91 3.56 3.41
CA ILE A 107 -10.75 2.68 3.14
C ILE A 107 -10.01 2.36 4.45
N GLU A 108 -9.80 3.34 5.33
CA GLU A 108 -9.18 3.14 6.63
C GLU A 108 -9.95 2.11 7.48
N THR A 109 -11.26 2.32 7.63
CA THR A 109 -12.13 1.43 8.41
C THR A 109 -12.17 0.02 7.81
N LEU A 110 -12.29 -0.07 6.47
CA LEU A 110 -12.29 -1.34 5.76
C LEU A 110 -10.94 -2.05 5.90
N SER A 111 -9.82 -1.32 5.79
CA SER A 111 -8.49 -1.86 5.99
C SER A 111 -8.32 -2.42 7.41
N ALA A 112 -8.73 -1.66 8.43
CA ALA A 112 -8.65 -2.08 9.82
C ALA A 112 -9.49 -3.34 10.12
N THR A 113 -10.72 -3.41 9.58
CA THR A 113 -11.61 -4.55 9.79
C THR A 113 -11.13 -5.79 9.03
N THR A 114 -10.67 -5.63 7.79
CA THR A 114 -10.11 -6.71 6.97
C THR A 114 -8.84 -7.27 7.60
N LEU A 115 -7.94 -6.38 8.05
CA LEU A 115 -6.72 -6.77 8.75
C LEU A 115 -7.05 -7.60 10.00
N ARG A 116 -8.00 -7.13 10.82
CA ARG A 116 -8.40 -7.85 12.03
C ARG A 116 -8.93 -9.25 11.73
N ASN A 117 -9.71 -9.41 10.67
CA ASN A 117 -10.24 -10.70 10.27
C ASN A 117 -9.13 -11.64 9.80
N ILE A 118 -8.23 -11.17 8.94
CA ILE A 118 -7.12 -11.99 8.41
C ILE A 118 -6.16 -12.41 9.53
N ILE A 119 -5.79 -11.49 10.43
CA ILE A 119 -4.86 -11.75 11.53
C ILE A 119 -5.51 -12.65 12.60
N GLY A 120 -6.81 -12.53 12.83
CA GLY A 120 -7.54 -13.39 13.78
C GLY A 120 -7.54 -14.88 13.44
N ASP A 121 -7.31 -15.22 12.16
CA ASP A 121 -7.19 -16.61 11.69
C ASP A 121 -5.75 -17.14 11.72
N LEU A 122 -4.75 -16.29 12.02
CA LEU A 122 -3.34 -16.62 11.97
C LEU A 122 -2.70 -16.61 13.36
N GLU A 123 -1.70 -17.47 13.54
CA GLU A 123 -0.83 -17.45 14.73
C GLU A 123 0.24 -16.36 14.58
N LEU A 124 0.85 -15.92 15.69
CA LEU A 124 1.85 -14.87 15.72
C LEU A 124 3.00 -15.12 14.73
N ASP A 125 3.57 -16.33 14.75
CA ASP A 125 4.68 -16.69 13.86
C ASP A 125 4.28 -16.63 12.37
N GLN A 126 3.05 -17.03 12.06
CA GLN A 126 2.50 -16.92 10.70
C GLN A 126 2.33 -15.46 10.27
N CYS A 127 1.90 -14.59 11.18
CA CYS A 127 1.79 -13.15 10.88
C CYS A 127 3.13 -12.51 10.56
N LEU A 128 4.21 -12.93 11.22
CA LEU A 128 5.55 -12.41 11.00
C LEU A 128 6.21 -12.95 9.73
N THR A 129 5.94 -14.22 9.38
CA THR A 129 6.59 -14.91 8.26
C THR A 129 5.81 -14.81 6.94
N SER A 130 4.49 -14.63 6.98
CA SER A 130 3.61 -14.70 5.81
C SER A 130 3.05 -13.34 5.39
N ARG A 131 3.84 -12.27 5.52
CA ARG A 131 3.41 -10.90 5.18
C ARG A 131 2.88 -10.78 3.74
N ASP A 132 3.53 -11.43 2.79
CA ASP A 132 3.13 -11.37 1.38
C ASP A 132 1.74 -11.97 1.13
N ILE A 133 1.40 -13.03 1.88
CA ILE A 133 0.09 -13.66 1.80
C ILE A 133 -0.98 -12.73 2.38
N ILE A 134 -0.69 -12.09 3.53
CA ILE A 134 -1.59 -11.14 4.17
C ILE A 134 -1.81 -9.93 3.26
N ASN A 135 -0.72 -9.32 2.73
CA ASN A 135 -0.76 -8.20 1.80
C ASN A 135 -1.63 -8.53 0.57
N SER A 136 -1.44 -9.71 -0.01
CA SER A 136 -2.20 -10.16 -1.18
C SER A 136 -3.68 -10.35 -0.89
N LYS A 137 -4.02 -10.98 0.24
CA LYS A 137 -5.42 -11.15 0.67
C LYS A 137 -6.09 -9.81 0.95
N MET A 138 -5.40 -8.92 1.68
CA MET A 138 -5.91 -7.57 1.94
C MET A 138 -6.17 -6.81 0.64
N ARG A 139 -5.22 -6.84 -0.30
CA ARG A 139 -5.36 -6.17 -1.59
C ARG A 139 -6.60 -6.63 -2.33
N VAL A 140 -6.83 -7.93 -2.43
CA VAL A 140 -7.99 -8.49 -3.15
C VAL A 140 -9.30 -8.01 -2.53
N ILE A 141 -9.44 -8.12 -1.21
CA ILE A 141 -10.67 -7.73 -0.50
C ILE A 141 -10.90 -6.22 -0.59
N LEU A 142 -9.84 -5.42 -0.42
CA LEU A 142 -9.94 -3.96 -0.49
C LEU A 142 -10.27 -3.50 -1.91
N ASP A 143 -9.63 -4.07 -2.94
CA ASP A 143 -9.87 -3.73 -4.35
C ASP A 143 -11.32 -4.02 -4.75
N GLU A 144 -11.84 -5.20 -4.41
CA GLU A 144 -13.23 -5.59 -4.66
C GLU A 144 -14.23 -4.66 -3.95
N ALA A 145 -13.97 -4.30 -2.70
CA ALA A 145 -14.85 -3.46 -1.91
C ALA A 145 -14.81 -1.97 -2.33
N THR A 146 -13.71 -1.49 -2.91
CA THR A 146 -13.54 -0.09 -3.32
C THR A 146 -13.88 0.17 -4.79
N ASP A 147 -14.06 -0.88 -5.59
CA ASP A 147 -14.45 -0.77 -7.02
C ASP A 147 -15.75 0.04 -7.23
N PRO A 148 -16.84 -0.17 -6.44
CA PRO A 148 -18.06 0.65 -6.54
C PRO A 148 -17.84 2.15 -6.28
N TRP A 149 -16.75 2.52 -5.65
CA TRP A 149 -16.37 3.91 -5.36
C TRP A 149 -15.44 4.50 -6.42
N GLY A 150 -15.14 3.74 -7.48
CA GLY A 150 -14.22 4.15 -8.54
C GLY A 150 -12.76 4.27 -8.06
N ILE A 151 -12.38 3.48 -7.06
CA ILE A 151 -11.05 3.42 -6.49
C ILE A 151 -10.48 2.03 -6.76
N LYS A 152 -9.27 1.98 -7.31
CA LYS A 152 -8.51 0.75 -7.52
C LYS A 152 -7.37 0.66 -6.52
N VAL A 153 -7.33 -0.42 -5.75
CA VAL A 153 -6.24 -0.71 -4.83
C VAL A 153 -5.17 -1.52 -5.55
N ASN A 154 -4.02 -0.88 -5.79
CA ASN A 154 -2.91 -1.50 -6.51
C ASN A 154 -2.10 -2.42 -5.59
N ARG A 155 -1.81 -1.94 -4.37
CA ARG A 155 -0.97 -2.64 -3.41
C ARG A 155 -1.35 -2.28 -1.97
N VAL A 156 -1.22 -3.26 -1.09
CA VAL A 156 -1.35 -3.08 0.37
C VAL A 156 -0.11 -3.66 1.01
N GLU A 157 0.44 -2.96 1.98
CA GLU A 157 1.63 -3.41 2.70
C GLU A 157 1.47 -3.21 4.21
N LEU A 158 1.87 -4.23 4.96
CA LEU A 158 2.07 -4.15 6.40
C LEU A 158 3.43 -3.51 6.67
N LYS A 159 3.42 -2.31 7.25
CA LYS A 159 4.63 -1.53 7.53
C LYS A 159 5.37 -2.07 8.75
N ASN A 160 4.71 -2.08 9.91
CA ASN A 160 5.25 -2.61 11.15
C ASN A 160 4.28 -3.61 11.76
N ILE A 161 4.82 -4.67 12.35
CA ILE A 161 4.10 -5.62 13.17
C ILE A 161 4.79 -5.60 14.53
N LEU A 162 4.12 -5.03 15.53
CA LEU A 162 4.67 -4.80 16.86
C LEU A 162 3.94 -5.66 17.89
N PRO A 163 4.49 -6.83 18.26
CA PRO A 163 3.98 -7.61 19.37
C PRO A 163 4.26 -6.92 20.71
N PRO A 164 3.62 -7.34 21.81
CA PRO A 164 3.91 -6.84 23.15
C PRO A 164 5.39 -7.02 23.50
N LYS A 165 5.93 -6.08 24.27
CA LYS A 165 7.37 -6.06 24.64
C LYS A 165 7.84 -7.34 25.32
N GLU A 166 6.98 -7.97 26.11
CA GLU A 166 7.28 -9.22 26.80
C GLU A 166 7.51 -10.37 25.81
N ILE A 167 6.64 -10.48 24.80
CA ILE A 167 6.75 -11.49 23.75
C ILE A 167 7.97 -11.20 22.87
N GLN A 168 8.18 -9.93 22.50
CA GLN A 168 9.36 -9.52 21.73
C GLN A 168 10.66 -9.91 22.44
N SER A 169 10.77 -9.64 23.74
CA SER A 169 11.95 -10.02 24.53
C SER A 169 12.14 -11.53 24.66
N ALA A 170 11.04 -12.30 24.75
CA ALA A 170 11.10 -13.76 24.77
C ALA A 170 11.56 -14.33 23.42
N MET A 171 11.04 -13.79 22.31
CA MET A 171 11.45 -14.18 20.96
C MET A 171 12.93 -13.83 20.69
N GLU A 172 13.40 -12.66 21.12
CA GLU A 172 14.82 -12.26 21.00
C GLU A 172 15.74 -13.24 21.73
N LYS A 173 15.38 -13.62 22.97
CA LYS A 173 16.14 -14.62 23.74
C LYS A 173 16.14 -15.99 23.05
N GLN A 174 15.00 -16.43 22.56
CA GLN A 174 14.87 -17.70 21.86
C GLN A 174 15.71 -17.70 20.58
N MET A 175 15.62 -16.63 19.78
CA MET A 175 16.40 -16.51 18.54
C MET A 175 17.91 -16.45 18.82
N LYS A 176 18.32 -15.79 19.90
CA LYS A 176 19.72 -15.76 20.31
C LYS A 176 20.21 -17.16 20.67
N ALA A 177 19.49 -17.90 21.49
CA ALA A 177 19.82 -19.27 21.87
C ALA A 177 19.88 -20.22 20.65
N GLU A 178 18.96 -20.08 19.71
CA GLU A 178 18.96 -20.88 18.49
C GLU A 178 20.15 -20.54 17.56
N ARG A 179 20.53 -19.28 17.47
CA ARG A 179 21.75 -18.86 16.72
C ARG A 179 23.01 -19.41 17.37
N GLU A 180 23.14 -19.33 18.68
CA GLU A 180 24.27 -19.89 19.43
C GLU A 180 24.37 -21.40 19.25
N ARG A 181 23.23 -22.11 19.29
CA ARG A 181 23.17 -23.55 19.03
C ARG A 181 23.64 -23.88 17.62
N ARG A 182 23.12 -23.18 16.60
CA ARG A 182 23.54 -23.39 15.19
C ARG A 182 25.00 -23.08 14.98
N GLU A 183 25.52 -22.02 15.59
CA GLU A 183 26.94 -21.68 15.53
C GLU A 183 27.81 -22.80 16.11
N ALA A 184 27.45 -23.35 17.27
CA ALA A 184 28.17 -24.46 17.89
C ALA A 184 28.17 -25.71 17.02
N ILE A 185 27.03 -26.05 16.39
CA ILE A 185 26.93 -27.19 15.47
C ILE A 185 27.82 -26.98 14.24
N LEU A 186 27.71 -25.81 13.59
CA LEU A 186 28.50 -25.49 12.38
C LEU A 186 30.01 -25.50 12.67
N ARG A 187 30.39 -24.97 13.87
CA ARG A 187 31.80 -25.01 14.30
C ARG A 187 32.31 -26.43 14.48
N ALA A 188 31.56 -27.29 15.18
CA ALA A 188 31.92 -28.69 15.38
C ALA A 188 31.96 -29.47 14.07
N GLU A 189 31.02 -29.21 13.13
CA GLU A 189 31.07 -29.82 11.79
C GLU A 189 32.27 -29.31 10.99
N GLY A 190 32.63 -28.05 11.09
CA GLY A 190 33.80 -27.45 10.46
C GLY A 190 35.10 -28.08 10.98
N GLU A 191 35.24 -28.19 12.28
CA GLU A 191 36.40 -28.85 12.93
C GLU A 191 36.52 -30.32 12.51
N LYS A 192 35.41 -31.05 12.49
CA LYS A 192 35.38 -32.44 12.03
C LYS A 192 35.82 -32.55 10.57
N ARG A 193 35.29 -31.69 9.68
CA ARG A 193 35.68 -31.69 8.26
C ARG A 193 37.15 -31.33 8.06
N ALA A 194 37.66 -30.35 8.79
CA ALA A 194 39.05 -29.95 8.74
C ALA A 194 39.97 -31.10 9.15
N ALA A 195 39.69 -31.80 10.27
CA ALA A 195 40.45 -32.96 10.71
C ALA A 195 40.43 -34.15 9.72
N ILE A 196 39.27 -34.37 9.07
CA ILE A 196 39.19 -35.43 8.03
C ILE A 196 40.04 -35.06 6.83
N LEU A 197 39.95 -33.85 6.30
CA LEU A 197 40.73 -33.39 5.16
C LEU A 197 42.24 -33.39 5.44
N GLU A 198 42.65 -33.01 6.66
CA GLU A 198 44.03 -33.06 7.10
C GLU A 198 44.57 -34.53 7.11
N ALA A 199 43.81 -35.45 7.70
CA ALA A 199 44.14 -36.86 7.73
C ALA A 199 44.18 -37.51 6.32
N GLU A 200 43.25 -37.12 5.43
CA GLU A 200 43.26 -37.56 4.03
C GLU A 200 44.48 -37.02 3.28
N GLY A 201 44.83 -35.73 3.48
CA GLY A 201 46.02 -35.13 2.88
C GLY A 201 47.33 -35.76 3.37
N GLU A 202 47.45 -36.08 4.68
CA GLU A 202 48.58 -36.80 5.22
C GLU A 202 48.70 -38.20 4.63
N LYS A 203 47.60 -38.94 4.52
CA LYS A 203 47.56 -40.27 3.90
C LYS A 203 48.01 -40.22 2.46
N GLU A 204 47.48 -39.29 1.65
CA GLU A 204 47.84 -39.15 0.25
C GLU A 204 49.31 -38.75 0.06
N SER A 205 49.80 -37.82 0.91
CA SER A 205 51.22 -37.46 0.95
C SER A 205 52.13 -38.65 1.29
N ALA A 206 51.72 -39.50 2.25
CA ALA A 206 52.48 -40.68 2.64
C ALA A 206 52.53 -41.74 1.51
N ILE A 207 51.42 -41.93 0.80
CA ILE A 207 51.37 -42.85 -0.36
C ILE A 207 52.28 -42.34 -1.48
N LEU A 208 52.22 -41.07 -1.85
CA LEU A 208 53.08 -40.50 -2.88
C LEU A 208 54.55 -40.55 -2.55
N ARG A 209 54.94 -40.48 -1.26
CA ARG A 209 56.33 -40.65 -0.81
C ARG A 209 56.78 -42.09 -0.83
N ALA A 210 55.87 -43.07 -0.70
CA ALA A 210 56.18 -44.48 -0.74
C ALA A 210 56.31 -45.01 -2.19
N ASP A 211 55.65 -44.35 -3.15
CA ASP A 211 55.68 -44.71 -4.57
C ASP A 211 56.86 -44.07 -5.35
N ALA A 212 57.57 -43.12 -4.72
CA ALA A 212 58.73 -42.40 -5.30
C ALA A 212 60.04 -43.01 -4.83
#